data_5cdec23cf33703aa258cae871b95fdb5
#
_entry.id   5cdec23cf33703aa258cae871b95fdb5
#
_cell.length_a   1.000
_cell.length_b   1.000
_cell.length_c   1.000
_cell.angle_alpha   90.00
_cell.angle_beta   90.00
_cell.angle_gamma   90.00
#
_symmetry.space_group_name_H-M   'P 1'
#
loop_
_entity.id
_entity.type
_entity.pdbx_description
1 polymer ?
#
loop_
_entity_poly.entity_id
_entity_poly.type
_entity_poly.pdbx_seq_one_letter_code
_entity_poly.pdbx_strand_id
1 'polypeptide(L)'
;MSSRQQARSVKAGSSAEDARAQRMRNTVELRKQKTDDKMKRLRNIDTPGGDTLGGGQDTSSVDVARLPEITQALYDPNENVQEEATREFRKLLSIERNPPIQQVINAGVVPRFVEFLTKWQCPTLQFEAAWALTNIASGTSEHTHVCVEKGAVPMFVQLLNSPNDDVREQAVWALGNIAGDSAKLRDEVLNHNALMPLLRQLDPNTTRISMLRNATWTLSNFCRGKPQPPFELVKPALPTLASLIYSNDEEVLTDACWALSYLSDGTNEKIQAVIDAGVCRRLVELLMHQSAQVKTPALRTVGNIVTGDDAQTQLVINCAVLPCLHQLLSNDRKGIRKETCWTLSNITAGSKEQLQAVIDHQIIPALVHMLETEDFDIRKECAWAISNATSGGDDAQIKFLVDSGCVPPLVNLLDKPDVRIVSVALEGIENILKCGQRNQNVDGTNPFVAAVEMCGGVDRIEDLQRHENHKIYDMAVKILENYFGVDDDEEEPMVEQEGAGFAFNPQGAAPSGGFSFGQMQY
;
A
#
# COMPACT_ATOMS: atom_id res chain seq x y z
N MET A 1 2.65 -4.85 -27.67
CA MET A 1 2.27 -5.10 -26.25
C MET A 1 0.79 -5.46 -26.24
N SER A 2 0.43 -6.57 -25.61
CA SER A 2 -0.96 -7.07 -25.61
C SER A 2 -1.86 -6.09 -24.84
N SER A 3 -3.12 -5.93 -25.27
CA SER A 3 -4.15 -5.12 -24.59
C SER A 3 -4.31 -5.47 -23.09
N ARG A 4 -3.88 -6.68 -22.68
CA ARG A 4 -3.85 -7.16 -21.30
C ARG A 4 -2.74 -6.54 -20.43
N GLN A 5 -1.57 -6.28 -21.00
CA GLN A 5 -0.52 -5.52 -20.31
C GLN A 5 -0.93 -4.06 -20.09
N GLN A 6 -1.71 -3.49 -21.03
CA GLN A 6 -2.28 -2.16 -20.88
C GLN A 6 -3.33 -2.11 -19.76
N ALA A 7 -4.23 -3.10 -19.63
CA ALA A 7 -5.23 -3.15 -18.55
C ALA A 7 -4.57 -3.26 -17.15
N ARG A 8 -3.50 -4.07 -17.01
CA ARG A 8 -2.70 -4.15 -15.78
C ARG A 8 -1.93 -2.86 -15.49
N SER A 9 -1.37 -2.19 -16.53
CA SER A 9 -0.65 -0.94 -16.36
C SER A 9 -1.56 0.24 -16.02
N VAL A 10 -2.78 0.28 -16.55
CA VAL A 10 -3.78 1.32 -16.23
C VAL A 10 -4.23 1.22 -14.77
N LYS A 11 -4.34 0.01 -14.22
CA LYS A 11 -4.68 -0.18 -12.80
C LYS A 11 -3.50 0.11 -11.86
N ALA A 12 -2.26 -0.12 -12.30
CA ALA A 12 -1.05 0.26 -11.57
C ALA A 12 -0.83 1.79 -11.53
N GLY A 13 -1.49 2.58 -12.42
CA GLY A 13 -1.37 4.03 -12.46
C GLY A 13 -2.18 4.76 -11.40
N SER A 14 -1.64 5.85 -10.93
CA SER A 14 -2.07 6.92 -10.00
C SER A 14 -3.11 6.61 -8.90
N SER A 15 -4.22 5.88 -9.11
CA SER A 15 -5.21 5.61 -8.04
C SER A 15 -4.77 4.49 -7.08
N ALA A 16 -4.01 3.52 -7.58
CA ALA A 16 -3.35 2.52 -6.73
C ALA A 16 -2.19 3.15 -5.95
N GLU A 17 -1.47 4.09 -6.55
CA GLU A 17 -0.39 4.84 -5.89
C GLU A 17 -0.90 5.80 -4.82
N ASP A 18 -1.99 6.53 -5.05
CA ASP A 18 -2.59 7.41 -4.05
C ASP A 18 -3.17 6.61 -2.87
N ALA A 19 -3.86 5.51 -3.15
CA ALA A 19 -4.34 4.59 -2.13
C ALA A 19 -3.16 3.90 -1.39
N ARG A 20 -2.08 3.52 -2.11
CA ARG A 20 -0.83 3.00 -1.53
C ARG A 20 -0.14 4.05 -0.65
N ALA A 21 -0.03 5.31 -1.11
CA ALA A 21 0.59 6.40 -0.36
C ALA A 21 -0.19 6.72 0.93
N GLN A 22 -1.52 6.66 0.90
CA GLN A 22 -2.35 6.90 2.08
C GLN A 22 -2.29 5.72 3.07
N ARG A 23 -2.25 4.49 2.58
CA ARG A 23 -2.09 3.30 3.43
C ARG A 23 -0.69 3.22 4.03
N MET A 24 0.36 3.63 3.30
CA MET A 24 1.70 3.75 3.84
C MET A 24 1.78 4.79 4.95
N ARG A 25 1.14 5.96 4.79
CA ARG A 25 1.07 6.99 5.84
C ARG A 25 0.40 6.45 7.10
N ASN A 26 -0.76 5.79 6.96
CA ASN A 26 -1.47 5.18 8.10
C ASN A 26 -0.65 4.06 8.76
N THR A 27 0.12 3.30 7.99
CA THR A 27 1.00 2.23 8.52
C THR A 27 2.19 2.80 9.27
N VAL A 28 2.77 3.91 8.80
CA VAL A 28 3.84 4.65 9.51
C VAL A 28 3.33 5.17 10.85
N GLU A 29 2.13 5.76 10.87
CA GLU A 29 1.54 6.33 12.08
C GLU A 29 1.18 5.23 13.10
N LEU A 30 0.61 4.11 12.65
CA LEU A 30 0.36 2.93 13.49
C LEU A 30 1.66 2.32 14.04
N ARG A 31 2.77 2.40 13.31
CA ARG A 31 4.07 1.90 13.76
C ARG A 31 4.74 2.85 14.74
N LYS A 32 4.63 4.16 14.54
CA LYS A 32 5.05 5.15 15.53
C LYS A 32 4.29 4.96 16.85
N GLN A 33 2.95 4.78 16.80
CA GLN A 33 2.14 4.47 17.98
C GLN A 33 2.56 3.16 18.66
N LYS A 34 2.80 2.08 17.91
CA LYS A 34 3.28 0.80 18.47
C LYS A 34 4.69 0.90 19.04
N THR A 35 5.55 1.72 18.45
CA THR A 35 6.89 1.99 18.97
C THR A 35 6.80 2.77 20.28
N ASP A 36 5.91 3.76 20.37
CA ASP A 36 5.63 4.49 21.60
C ASP A 36 5.11 3.57 22.72
N ASP A 37 4.18 2.65 22.39
CA ASP A 37 3.67 1.66 23.35
C ASP A 37 4.75 0.66 23.78
N LYS A 38 5.65 0.27 22.88
CA LYS A 38 6.75 -0.63 23.17
C LYS A 38 7.86 0.07 23.97
N MET A 39 8.13 1.34 23.67
CA MET A 39 9.00 2.21 24.46
C MET A 39 8.43 2.43 25.85
N LYS A 40 7.11 2.64 25.99
CA LYS A 40 6.42 2.71 27.28
C LYS A 40 6.61 1.43 28.09
N ARG A 41 6.50 0.25 27.47
CA ARG A 41 6.76 -1.03 28.14
C ARG A 41 8.19 -1.18 28.64
N LEU A 42 9.20 -0.72 27.89
CA LEU A 42 10.61 -0.75 28.32
C LEU A 42 10.96 0.35 29.32
N ARG A 43 10.26 1.48 29.28
CA ARG A 43 10.35 2.53 30.31
C ARG A 43 9.86 2.03 31.67
N ASN A 44 8.88 1.08 31.67
CA ASN A 44 8.30 0.48 32.88
C ASN A 44 8.95 -0.86 33.30
N ILE A 45 10.00 -1.32 32.63
CA ILE A 45 10.80 -2.43 33.14
C ILE A 45 11.64 -1.90 34.31
N ASP A 46 11.05 -1.98 35.50
CA ASP A 46 11.78 -1.85 36.74
C ASP A 46 12.94 -2.82 36.75
N THR A 47 14.15 -2.33 36.88
CA THR A 47 15.29 -3.14 37.28
C THR A 47 14.92 -3.85 38.59
N PRO A 48 15.11 -5.17 38.74
CA PRO A 48 14.88 -5.83 40.03
C PRO A 48 15.76 -5.15 41.09
N GLY A 49 15.19 -4.30 41.92
CA GLY A 49 15.89 -3.61 43.01
C GLY A 49 15.73 -2.08 43.07
N GLY A 50 14.83 -1.47 42.32
CA GLY A 50 14.61 -0.02 42.38
C GLY A 50 13.35 0.37 43.14
N ASP A 51 13.48 1.19 44.15
CA ASP A 51 12.41 1.74 45.00
C ASP A 51 11.28 2.37 44.18
N THR A 52 10.07 1.90 44.41
CA THR A 52 8.82 2.54 44.02
C THR A 52 8.65 3.85 44.78
N LEU A 53 9.00 4.97 44.18
CA LEU A 53 8.54 6.27 44.64
C LEU A 53 7.12 6.51 44.16
N GLY A 54 6.17 6.15 45.01
CA GLY A 54 4.79 6.56 44.89
C GLY A 54 4.62 8.06 45.19
N GLY A 55 3.75 8.71 44.40
CA GLY A 55 3.25 10.04 44.73
C GLY A 55 3.40 11.02 43.57
N GLY A 56 2.27 11.34 42.90
CA GLY A 56 2.18 12.35 41.86
C GLY A 56 2.61 13.73 42.34
N GLN A 57 3.85 14.07 42.11
CA GLN A 57 4.35 15.43 42.05
C GLN A 57 5.08 15.61 40.73
N ASP A 58 5.03 16.82 40.19
CA ASP A 58 5.62 17.26 38.93
C ASP A 58 7.16 17.07 38.97
N THR A 59 7.61 15.81 38.80
CA THR A 59 9.02 15.40 38.91
C THR A 59 9.87 15.98 37.79
N SER A 60 9.28 16.40 36.67
CA SER A 60 9.97 16.88 35.48
C SER A 60 10.77 18.19 35.73
N SER A 61 10.29 19.08 36.60
CA SER A 61 10.95 20.38 36.82
C SER A 61 12.19 20.28 37.75
N VAL A 62 12.16 19.36 38.72
CA VAL A 62 13.26 19.12 39.65
C VAL A 62 14.39 18.36 38.97
N ASP A 63 14.05 17.41 38.09
CA ASP A 63 15.03 16.60 37.39
C ASP A 63 15.80 17.38 36.30
N VAL A 64 15.13 18.31 35.59
CA VAL A 64 15.76 19.19 34.59
C VAL A 64 16.74 20.18 35.27
N ALA A 65 16.48 20.62 36.50
CA ALA A 65 17.38 21.52 37.24
C ALA A 65 18.77 20.89 37.55
N ARG A 66 18.85 19.54 37.59
CA ARG A 66 20.11 18.80 37.82
C ARG A 66 20.92 18.56 36.54
N LEU A 67 20.41 18.91 35.35
CA LEU A 67 21.10 18.68 34.08
C LEU A 67 22.56 19.20 34.06
N PRO A 68 22.89 20.40 34.57
CA PRO A 68 24.28 20.86 34.58
C PRO A 68 25.22 19.98 35.42
N GLU A 69 24.78 19.52 36.60
CA GLU A 69 25.53 18.63 37.48
C GLU A 69 25.80 17.29 36.82
N ILE A 70 24.72 16.64 36.27
CA ILE A 70 24.82 15.35 35.63
C ILE A 70 25.66 15.45 34.34
N THR A 71 25.55 16.57 33.61
CA THR A 71 26.39 16.83 32.43
C THR A 71 27.88 16.87 32.79
N GLN A 72 28.23 17.51 33.87
CA GLN A 72 29.63 17.57 34.35
C GLN A 72 30.13 16.15 34.71
N ALA A 73 29.30 15.33 35.33
CA ALA A 73 29.65 13.97 35.73
C ALA A 73 29.91 13.02 34.53
N LEU A 74 29.38 13.31 33.33
CA LEU A 74 29.72 12.56 32.12
C LEU A 74 31.20 12.68 31.72
N TYR A 75 31.89 13.72 32.18
CA TYR A 75 33.29 13.99 31.88
C TYR A 75 34.24 13.65 33.04
N ASP A 76 33.73 13.03 34.12
CA ASP A 76 34.56 12.55 35.22
C ASP A 76 35.53 11.48 34.69
N PRO A 77 36.80 11.43 35.19
CA PRO A 77 37.76 10.41 34.80
C PRO A 77 37.37 8.99 35.26
N ASN A 78 36.47 8.84 36.21
CA ASN A 78 35.98 7.56 36.73
C ASN A 78 34.81 7.05 35.88
N GLU A 79 35.02 5.90 35.23
CA GLU A 79 33.99 5.29 34.38
C GLU A 79 32.69 4.93 35.13
N ASN A 80 32.75 4.60 36.42
CA ASN A 80 31.55 4.36 37.24
C ASN A 80 30.70 5.63 37.40
N VAL A 81 31.34 6.81 37.51
CA VAL A 81 30.64 8.08 37.58
C VAL A 81 30.02 8.43 36.23
N GLN A 82 30.74 8.15 35.14
CA GLN A 82 30.21 8.32 33.78
C GLN A 82 28.97 7.43 33.57
N GLU A 83 29.04 6.16 33.99
CA GLU A 83 27.92 5.22 33.88
C GLU A 83 26.70 5.70 34.66
N GLU A 84 26.88 6.08 35.93
CA GLU A 84 25.77 6.57 36.75
C GLU A 84 25.12 7.84 36.16
N ALA A 85 25.95 8.81 35.72
CA ALA A 85 25.44 10.00 35.05
C ALA A 85 24.68 9.68 33.76
N THR A 86 25.16 8.73 32.96
CA THR A 86 24.48 8.29 31.73
C THR A 86 23.16 7.60 32.07
N ARG A 87 23.12 6.80 33.14
CA ARG A 87 21.90 6.15 33.65
C ARG A 87 20.87 7.18 34.10
N GLU A 88 21.28 8.26 34.77
CA GLU A 88 20.40 9.36 35.12
C GLU A 88 19.78 10.03 33.88
N PHE A 89 20.57 10.32 32.85
CA PHE A 89 20.05 10.82 31.57
C PHE A 89 19.08 9.85 30.92
N ARG A 90 19.39 8.55 30.90
CA ARG A 90 18.50 7.52 30.35
C ARG A 90 17.15 7.50 31.10
N LYS A 91 17.17 7.60 32.44
CA LYS A 91 15.94 7.67 33.26
C LYS A 91 15.12 8.91 32.91
N LEU A 92 15.73 10.08 32.79
CA LEU A 92 15.08 11.34 32.37
C LEU A 92 14.41 11.18 30.99
N LEU A 93 15.12 10.59 30.04
CA LEU A 93 14.62 10.35 28.68
C LEU A 93 13.58 9.22 28.62
N SER A 94 13.41 8.44 29.68
CA SER A 94 12.44 7.37 29.80
C SER A 94 11.13 7.79 30.48
N ILE A 95 10.94 9.06 30.79
CA ILE A 95 9.69 9.61 31.34
C ILE A 95 8.57 9.43 30.31
N GLU A 96 7.41 8.85 30.73
CA GLU A 96 6.33 8.49 29.81
C GLU A 96 5.69 9.69 29.11
N ARG A 97 5.50 10.80 29.83
CA ARG A 97 4.86 11.99 29.29
C ARG A 97 5.86 13.12 29.15
N ASN A 98 6.02 13.62 27.93
CA ASN A 98 6.89 14.75 27.60
C ASN A 98 8.32 14.59 28.13
N PRO A 99 9.07 13.53 27.75
CA PRO A 99 10.47 13.42 28.14
C PRO A 99 11.24 14.66 27.69
N PRO A 100 12.19 15.18 28.49
CA PRO A 100 12.90 16.44 28.21
C PRO A 100 13.99 16.27 27.14
N ILE A 101 13.63 15.70 25.96
CA ILE A 101 14.59 15.37 24.89
C ILE A 101 15.32 16.63 24.42
N GLN A 102 14.59 17.72 24.16
CA GLN A 102 15.19 18.96 23.66
C GLN A 102 16.15 19.59 24.68
N GLN A 103 15.80 19.53 25.96
CA GLN A 103 16.67 20.05 27.02
C GLN A 103 17.96 19.23 27.14
N VAL A 104 17.89 17.92 27.03
CA VAL A 104 19.06 17.02 27.01
C VAL A 104 19.93 17.30 25.78
N ILE A 105 19.34 17.48 24.60
CA ILE A 105 20.08 17.88 23.39
C ILE A 105 20.77 19.22 23.59
N ASN A 106 20.09 20.22 24.17
CA ASN A 106 20.63 21.56 24.42
C ASN A 106 21.76 21.57 25.46
N ALA A 107 21.81 20.57 26.36
CA ALA A 107 22.93 20.35 27.26
C ALA A 107 24.21 19.88 26.55
N GLY A 108 24.15 19.58 25.24
CA GLY A 108 25.32 19.24 24.43
C GLY A 108 25.89 17.84 24.68
N VAL A 109 25.14 16.94 25.31
CA VAL A 109 25.63 15.63 25.78
C VAL A 109 25.62 14.53 24.70
N VAL A 110 24.88 14.72 23.59
CA VAL A 110 24.75 13.72 22.54
C VAL A 110 26.09 13.22 21.99
N PRO A 111 27.08 14.07 21.65
CA PRO A 111 28.40 13.59 21.22
C PRO A 111 29.09 12.70 22.26
N ARG A 112 28.88 12.98 23.54
CA ARG A 112 29.47 12.18 24.62
C ARG A 112 28.83 10.81 24.73
N PHE A 113 27.50 10.71 24.55
CA PHE A 113 26.84 9.41 24.48
C PHE A 113 27.31 8.59 23.27
N VAL A 114 27.51 9.23 22.10
CA VAL A 114 28.07 8.55 20.93
C VAL A 114 29.49 8.04 21.20
N GLU A 115 30.33 8.82 21.89
CA GLU A 115 31.67 8.40 22.33
C GLU A 115 31.58 7.17 23.27
N PHE A 116 30.62 7.12 24.18
CA PHE A 116 30.45 6.00 25.10
C PHE A 116 30.10 4.69 24.39
N LEU A 117 29.47 4.75 23.20
CA LEU A 117 29.25 3.54 22.37
C LEU A 117 30.56 2.85 21.98
N THR A 118 31.70 3.54 22.01
CA THR A 118 33.02 2.96 21.68
C THR A 118 33.72 2.31 22.88
N LYS A 119 33.11 2.33 24.06
CA LYS A 119 33.72 1.82 25.32
C LYS A 119 33.51 0.30 25.46
N TRP A 120 34.21 -0.49 24.65
CA TRP A 120 34.07 -1.97 24.58
C TRP A 120 34.34 -2.69 25.90
N GLN A 121 35.16 -2.09 26.80
CA GLN A 121 35.47 -2.64 28.12
C GLN A 121 34.36 -2.43 29.15
N CYS A 122 33.40 -1.53 28.87
CA CYS A 122 32.30 -1.16 29.76
C CYS A 122 30.95 -1.36 29.11
N PRO A 123 30.47 -2.62 28.95
CA PRO A 123 29.18 -2.91 28.27
C PRO A 123 27.97 -2.25 28.92
N THR A 124 28.01 -2.02 30.23
CA THR A 124 26.96 -1.31 30.98
C THR A 124 26.86 0.15 30.56
N LEU A 125 28.00 0.84 30.42
CA LEU A 125 28.04 2.21 29.93
C LEU A 125 27.59 2.30 28.46
N GLN A 126 28.03 1.34 27.60
CA GLN A 126 27.54 1.24 26.22
C GLN A 126 26.03 1.10 26.18
N PHE A 127 25.47 0.22 27.01
CA PHE A 127 24.03 -0.04 27.06
C PHE A 127 23.22 1.21 27.50
N GLU A 128 23.64 1.88 28.58
CA GLU A 128 22.97 3.09 29.07
C GLU A 128 23.02 4.22 28.02
N ALA A 129 24.18 4.41 27.37
CA ALA A 129 24.34 5.40 26.32
C ALA A 129 23.52 5.06 25.06
N ALA A 130 23.53 3.79 24.67
CA ALA A 130 22.71 3.33 23.54
C ALA A 130 21.21 3.54 23.81
N TRP A 131 20.75 3.27 25.03
CA TRP A 131 19.35 3.48 25.40
C TRP A 131 19.00 4.98 25.45
N ALA A 132 19.87 5.83 26.01
CA ALA A 132 19.66 7.28 26.00
C ALA A 132 19.52 7.83 24.57
N LEU A 133 20.42 7.44 23.65
CA LEU A 133 20.36 7.81 22.23
C LEU A 133 19.12 7.23 21.53
N THR A 134 18.70 6.01 21.86
CA THR A 134 17.46 5.42 21.33
C THR A 134 16.23 6.24 21.72
N ASN A 135 16.19 6.72 22.98
CA ASN A 135 15.10 7.57 23.45
C ASN A 135 15.12 8.94 22.75
N ILE A 136 16.28 9.52 22.50
CA ILE A 136 16.40 10.76 21.71
C ILE A 136 15.90 10.51 20.27
N ALA A 137 16.34 9.43 19.63
CA ALA A 137 15.94 9.06 18.26
C ALA A 137 14.48 8.61 18.13
N SER A 138 13.75 8.41 19.23
CA SER A 138 12.30 8.15 19.22
C SER A 138 11.46 9.43 19.26
N GLY A 139 12.07 10.59 19.41
CA GLY A 139 11.42 11.89 19.44
C GLY A 139 10.99 12.40 18.07
N THR A 140 11.12 13.71 17.85
CA THR A 140 10.85 14.31 16.52
C THR A 140 11.92 13.94 15.51
N SER A 141 11.65 14.21 14.22
CA SER A 141 12.63 14.00 13.15
C SER A 141 13.92 14.82 13.39
N GLU A 142 13.81 16.03 13.92
CA GLU A 142 14.96 16.86 14.29
C GLU A 142 15.82 16.20 15.37
N HIS A 143 15.19 15.59 16.38
CA HIS A 143 15.90 14.86 17.45
C HIS A 143 16.65 13.65 16.88
N THR A 144 16.03 12.91 15.96
CA THR A 144 16.68 11.79 15.28
C THR A 144 17.87 12.24 14.44
N HIS A 145 17.74 13.37 13.72
CA HIS A 145 18.84 13.95 12.94
C HIS A 145 20.04 14.35 13.80
N VAL A 146 19.81 14.89 14.98
CA VAL A 146 20.92 15.22 15.90
C VAL A 146 21.77 13.99 16.24
N CYS A 147 21.14 12.84 16.52
CA CYS A 147 21.90 11.60 16.77
C CYS A 147 22.73 11.19 15.55
N VAL A 148 22.14 11.26 14.36
CA VAL A 148 22.82 10.88 13.10
C VAL A 148 23.98 11.81 12.79
N GLU A 149 23.79 13.14 12.89
CA GLU A 149 24.84 14.14 12.66
C GLU A 149 26.03 14.01 13.63
N LYS A 150 25.80 13.49 14.83
CA LYS A 150 26.87 13.22 15.79
C LYS A 150 27.53 11.86 15.59
N GLY A 151 27.21 11.13 14.52
CA GLY A 151 27.87 9.90 14.14
C GLY A 151 27.38 8.65 14.87
N ALA A 152 26.14 8.64 15.36
CA ALA A 152 25.59 7.49 16.09
C ALA A 152 25.43 6.24 15.19
N VAL A 153 25.07 6.41 13.89
CA VAL A 153 24.79 5.30 12.98
C VAL A 153 25.94 4.31 12.84
N PRO A 154 27.17 4.70 12.46
CA PRO A 154 28.27 3.77 12.33
C PRO A 154 28.59 3.07 13.65
N MET A 155 28.42 3.75 14.79
CA MET A 155 28.66 3.17 16.12
C MET A 155 27.60 2.09 16.43
N PHE A 156 26.33 2.34 16.19
CA PHE A 156 25.28 1.36 16.36
C PHE A 156 25.46 0.15 15.45
N VAL A 157 25.89 0.35 14.20
CA VAL A 157 26.22 -0.76 13.29
C VAL A 157 27.34 -1.64 13.85
N GLN A 158 28.39 -1.05 14.44
CA GLN A 158 29.44 -1.81 15.11
C GLN A 158 28.89 -2.59 16.32
N LEU A 159 28.02 -1.97 17.13
CA LEU A 159 27.42 -2.61 18.30
C LEU A 159 26.50 -3.80 17.98
N LEU A 160 26.03 -3.95 16.74
CA LEU A 160 25.36 -5.19 16.30
C LEU A 160 26.25 -6.44 16.39
N ASN A 161 27.57 -6.29 16.57
CA ASN A 161 28.53 -7.35 16.79
C ASN A 161 29.03 -7.42 18.25
N SER A 162 28.40 -6.70 19.18
CA SER A 162 28.76 -6.75 20.60
C SER A 162 28.61 -8.17 21.15
N PRO A 163 29.52 -8.63 22.03
CA PRO A 163 29.34 -9.88 22.75
C PRO A 163 28.18 -9.82 23.76
N ASN A 164 27.73 -8.63 24.15
CA ASN A 164 26.64 -8.42 25.09
C ASN A 164 25.30 -8.34 24.36
N ASP A 165 24.35 -9.22 24.71
CA ASP A 165 23.03 -9.32 24.08
C ASP A 165 22.19 -8.05 24.23
N ASP A 166 22.25 -7.41 25.40
CA ASP A 166 21.45 -6.22 25.68
C ASP A 166 21.96 -5.00 24.88
N VAL A 167 23.28 -4.89 24.73
CA VAL A 167 23.90 -3.87 23.88
C VAL A 167 23.51 -4.07 22.41
N ARG A 168 23.54 -5.34 21.92
CA ARG A 168 23.09 -5.64 20.55
C ARG A 168 21.62 -5.28 20.34
N GLU A 169 20.75 -5.68 21.27
CA GLU A 169 19.31 -5.43 21.15
C GLU A 169 19.00 -3.92 21.17
N GLN A 170 19.72 -3.17 21.98
CA GLN A 170 19.55 -1.72 22.04
C GLN A 170 20.04 -1.05 20.75
N ALA A 171 21.14 -1.53 20.15
CA ALA A 171 21.61 -1.05 18.86
C ALA A 171 20.64 -1.36 17.72
N VAL A 172 20.05 -2.57 17.72
CA VAL A 172 18.98 -2.95 16.77
C VAL A 172 17.82 -1.97 16.86
N TRP A 173 17.36 -1.66 18.07
CA TRP A 173 16.26 -0.74 18.26
C TRP A 173 16.57 0.68 17.80
N ALA A 174 17.74 1.20 18.17
CA ALA A 174 18.17 2.53 17.75
C ALA A 174 18.19 2.67 16.22
N LEU A 175 18.78 1.68 15.52
CA LEU A 175 18.80 1.64 14.06
C LEU A 175 17.39 1.53 13.46
N GLY A 176 16.50 0.79 14.12
CA GLY A 176 15.09 0.71 13.73
C GLY A 176 14.36 2.05 13.82
N ASN A 177 14.57 2.82 14.89
CA ASN A 177 14.01 4.16 15.05
C ASN A 177 14.56 5.11 13.99
N ILE A 178 15.87 5.12 13.78
CA ILE A 178 16.54 5.99 12.80
C ILE A 178 16.04 5.67 11.38
N ALA A 179 16.07 4.41 10.97
CA ALA A 179 15.58 4.00 9.64
C ALA A 179 14.07 4.18 9.47
N GLY A 180 13.32 4.12 10.56
CA GLY A 180 11.87 4.33 10.57
C GLY A 180 11.44 5.77 10.39
N ASP A 181 12.34 6.74 10.65
CA ASP A 181 12.01 8.15 10.57
C ASP A 181 11.76 8.63 9.13
N SER A 182 12.69 8.36 8.25
CA SER A 182 12.61 8.82 6.85
C SER A 182 13.37 7.90 5.89
N ALA A 183 13.03 7.98 4.59
CA ALA A 183 13.76 7.25 3.55
C ALA A 183 15.25 7.66 3.50
N LYS A 184 15.57 8.93 3.77
CA LYS A 184 16.95 9.43 3.81
C LYS A 184 17.75 8.76 4.92
N LEU A 185 17.20 8.71 6.14
CA LEU A 185 17.88 8.11 7.28
C LEU A 185 17.94 6.59 7.17
N ARG A 186 16.90 5.94 6.59
CA ARG A 186 16.96 4.52 6.23
C ARG A 186 18.14 4.23 5.30
N ASP A 187 18.30 5.01 4.24
CA ASP A 187 19.38 4.83 3.27
C ASP A 187 20.75 5.09 3.91
N GLU A 188 20.85 6.06 4.82
CA GLU A 188 22.07 6.30 5.62
C GLU A 188 22.45 5.06 6.42
N VAL A 189 21.50 4.43 7.11
CA VAL A 189 21.73 3.19 7.87
C VAL A 189 22.17 2.05 6.95
N LEU A 190 21.50 1.87 5.82
CA LEU A 190 21.84 0.82 4.83
C LEU A 190 23.22 1.03 4.22
N ASN A 191 23.59 2.28 3.91
CA ASN A 191 24.90 2.63 3.36
C ASN A 191 26.07 2.36 4.34
N HIS A 192 25.78 2.33 5.65
CA HIS A 192 26.73 1.88 6.66
C HIS A 192 26.78 0.35 6.82
N ASN A 193 26.22 -0.40 5.86
CA ASN A 193 26.20 -1.88 5.84
C ASN A 193 25.52 -2.51 7.07
N ALA A 194 24.46 -1.90 7.59
CA ALA A 194 23.74 -2.41 8.75
C ALA A 194 22.98 -3.71 8.48
N LEU A 195 22.61 -4.02 7.23
CA LEU A 195 21.75 -5.17 6.93
C LEU A 195 22.36 -6.50 7.37
N MET A 196 23.59 -6.80 6.96
CA MET A 196 24.18 -8.14 7.24
C MET A 196 24.38 -8.40 8.73
N PRO A 197 24.87 -7.44 9.55
CA PRO A 197 24.90 -7.61 10.99
C PRO A 197 23.52 -7.77 11.63
N LEU A 198 22.48 -7.08 11.10
CA LEU A 198 21.09 -7.24 11.57
C LEU A 198 20.57 -8.64 11.27
N LEU A 199 20.78 -9.17 10.06
CA LEU A 199 20.31 -10.52 9.67
C LEU A 199 20.90 -11.61 10.57
N ARG A 200 22.11 -11.44 11.12
CA ARG A 200 22.71 -12.37 12.08
C ARG A 200 21.94 -12.43 13.42
N GLN A 201 21.11 -11.44 13.73
CA GLN A 201 20.28 -11.42 14.94
C GLN A 201 18.90 -12.07 14.71
N LEU A 202 18.64 -12.64 13.53
CA LEU A 202 17.32 -13.13 13.11
C LEU A 202 17.25 -14.64 12.96
N ASP A 203 18.07 -15.39 13.68
CA ASP A 203 17.94 -16.85 13.75
C ASP A 203 16.81 -17.23 14.74
N PRO A 204 15.67 -17.77 14.26
CA PRO A 204 14.54 -18.09 15.11
C PRO A 204 14.81 -19.20 16.13
N ASN A 205 15.89 -19.98 15.95
CA ASN A 205 16.22 -21.12 16.82
C ASN A 205 17.13 -20.73 17.99
N THR A 206 17.91 -19.68 17.86
CA THR A 206 18.96 -19.31 18.83
C THR A 206 18.75 -17.94 19.44
N THR A 207 17.99 -17.07 18.78
CA THR A 207 17.78 -15.69 19.22
C THR A 207 16.62 -15.58 20.22
N ARG A 208 16.84 -14.86 21.32
CA ARG A 208 15.77 -14.59 22.29
C ARG A 208 14.63 -13.81 21.62
N ILE A 209 13.38 -14.07 22.04
CA ILE A 209 12.18 -13.55 21.38
C ILE A 209 12.12 -12.03 21.35
N SER A 210 12.61 -11.34 22.38
CA SER A 210 12.66 -9.87 22.40
C SER A 210 13.54 -9.29 21.29
N MET A 211 14.73 -9.85 21.12
CA MET A 211 15.65 -9.52 20.03
C MET A 211 15.01 -9.84 18.67
N LEU A 212 14.40 -11.02 18.54
CA LEU A 212 13.78 -11.44 17.28
C LEU A 212 12.66 -10.47 16.85
N ARG A 213 11.81 -10.05 17.78
CA ARG A 213 10.77 -9.03 17.51
C ARG A 213 11.38 -7.69 17.11
N ASN A 214 12.38 -7.20 17.87
CA ASN A 214 13.03 -5.93 17.59
C ASN A 214 13.76 -5.94 16.24
N ALA A 215 14.50 -7.01 15.95
CA ALA A 215 15.26 -7.14 14.73
C ALA A 215 14.37 -7.30 13.50
N THR A 216 13.25 -8.05 13.60
CA THR A 216 12.28 -8.20 12.49
C THR A 216 11.58 -6.86 12.21
N TRP A 217 11.19 -6.13 13.26
CA TRP A 217 10.63 -4.79 13.09
C TRP A 217 11.64 -3.83 12.45
N THR A 218 12.90 -3.83 12.90
CA THR A 218 13.98 -3.03 12.30
C THR A 218 14.18 -3.38 10.83
N LEU A 219 14.21 -4.67 10.50
CA LEU A 219 14.30 -5.15 9.12
C LEU A 219 13.13 -4.66 8.27
N SER A 220 11.91 -4.66 8.80
CA SER A 220 10.76 -4.12 8.09
C SER A 220 10.91 -2.63 7.77
N ASN A 221 11.53 -1.86 8.68
CA ASN A 221 11.85 -0.45 8.46
C ASN A 221 12.95 -0.24 7.39
N PHE A 222 13.93 -1.14 7.29
CA PHE A 222 14.94 -1.09 6.23
C PHE A 222 14.35 -1.31 4.84
N CYS A 223 13.25 -2.06 4.74
CA CYS A 223 12.57 -2.34 3.47
C CYS A 223 11.52 -1.28 3.10
N ARG A 224 11.09 -0.45 4.05
CA ARG A 224 9.93 0.46 3.95
C ARG A 224 10.29 1.82 3.37
N GLY A 225 9.28 2.50 2.86
CA GLY A 225 9.31 3.94 2.55
C GLY A 225 9.40 4.25 1.07
N LYS A 226 9.16 5.53 0.73
CA LYS A 226 9.30 6.08 -0.61
C LYS A 226 10.15 7.35 -0.56
N PRO A 227 11.14 7.45 -1.50
CA PRO A 227 11.52 6.43 -2.48
C PRO A 227 11.91 5.11 -1.82
N GLN A 228 11.68 3.98 -2.52
CA GLN A 228 12.09 2.66 -2.04
C GLN A 228 13.62 2.60 -1.88
N PRO A 229 14.14 1.75 -0.95
CA PRO A 229 15.57 1.50 -0.89
C PRO A 229 16.07 0.85 -2.18
N PRO A 230 17.36 1.04 -2.54
CA PRO A 230 17.97 0.27 -3.62
C PRO A 230 17.77 -1.23 -3.37
N PHE A 231 17.13 -1.93 -4.32
CA PHE A 231 16.68 -3.32 -4.10
C PHE A 231 17.83 -4.27 -3.76
N GLU A 232 18.98 -4.09 -4.41
CA GLU A 232 20.16 -4.92 -4.19
C GLU A 232 20.70 -4.83 -2.75
N LEU A 233 20.46 -3.71 -2.05
CA LEU A 233 20.86 -3.57 -0.64
C LEU A 233 19.95 -4.35 0.31
N VAL A 234 18.69 -4.58 -0.04
CA VAL A 234 17.68 -5.23 0.84
C VAL A 234 17.31 -6.64 0.38
N LYS A 235 17.55 -7.00 -0.87
CA LYS A 235 17.35 -8.34 -1.43
C LYS A 235 17.95 -9.48 -0.59
N PRO A 236 19.15 -9.33 0.03
CA PRO A 236 19.72 -10.35 0.89
C PRO A 236 18.87 -10.73 2.12
N ALA A 237 17.85 -9.91 2.46
CA ALA A 237 16.93 -10.24 3.55
C ALA A 237 15.91 -11.34 3.21
N LEU A 238 15.67 -11.61 1.91
CA LEU A 238 14.62 -12.53 1.47
C LEU A 238 14.71 -13.94 2.07
N PRO A 239 15.88 -14.62 2.11
CA PRO A 239 15.97 -15.95 2.72
C PRO A 239 15.62 -15.94 4.22
N THR A 240 16.05 -14.90 4.95
CA THR A 240 15.72 -14.73 6.37
C THR A 240 14.22 -14.50 6.56
N LEU A 241 13.61 -13.64 5.75
CA LEU A 241 12.17 -13.40 5.80
C LEU A 241 11.36 -14.66 5.47
N ALA A 242 11.81 -15.46 4.51
CA ALA A 242 11.19 -16.75 4.18
C ALA A 242 11.19 -17.73 5.39
N SER A 243 12.20 -17.67 6.25
CA SER A 243 12.24 -18.43 7.50
C SER A 243 11.32 -17.82 8.58
N LEU A 244 11.33 -16.50 8.73
CA LEU A 244 10.59 -15.79 9.78
C LEU A 244 9.07 -15.90 9.65
N ILE A 245 8.53 -16.07 8.44
CA ILE A 245 7.09 -16.26 8.25
C ILE A 245 6.56 -17.60 8.75
N TYR A 246 7.43 -18.48 9.24
CA TYR A 246 7.06 -19.72 9.96
C TYR A 246 7.10 -19.56 11.49
N SER A 247 7.41 -18.37 12.00
CA SER A 247 7.40 -18.08 13.43
C SER A 247 5.98 -18.28 14.03
N ASN A 248 5.94 -18.74 15.28
CA ASN A 248 4.71 -18.81 16.08
C ASN A 248 4.40 -17.46 16.78
N ASP A 249 5.33 -16.51 16.75
CA ASP A 249 5.13 -15.20 17.37
C ASP A 249 4.44 -14.24 16.41
N GLU A 250 3.31 -13.70 16.83
CA GLU A 250 2.47 -12.83 15.99
C GLU A 250 3.18 -11.54 15.59
N GLU A 251 4.02 -10.95 16.45
CA GLU A 251 4.75 -9.72 16.13
C GLU A 251 5.80 -9.99 15.04
N VAL A 252 6.55 -11.09 15.19
CA VAL A 252 7.54 -11.52 14.19
C VAL A 252 6.87 -11.80 12.84
N LEU A 253 5.75 -12.58 12.84
CA LEU A 253 4.98 -12.84 11.61
C LEU A 253 4.50 -11.56 10.93
N THR A 254 3.90 -10.65 11.71
CA THR A 254 3.37 -9.39 11.20
C THR A 254 4.46 -8.57 10.53
N ASP A 255 5.62 -8.43 11.19
CA ASP A 255 6.70 -7.59 10.70
C ASP A 255 7.44 -8.21 9.51
N ALA A 256 7.60 -9.53 9.51
CA ALA A 256 8.17 -10.26 8.36
C ALA A 256 7.26 -10.14 7.13
N CYS A 257 5.94 -10.31 7.28
CA CYS A 257 4.99 -10.11 6.19
C CYS A 257 4.97 -8.66 5.68
N TRP A 258 5.09 -7.66 6.57
CA TRP A 258 5.23 -6.27 6.14
C TRP A 258 6.50 -6.04 5.32
N ALA A 259 7.65 -6.57 5.76
CA ALA A 259 8.89 -6.49 5.00
C ALA A 259 8.74 -7.09 3.60
N LEU A 260 8.14 -8.28 3.48
CA LEU A 260 7.85 -8.92 2.19
C LEU A 260 6.91 -8.08 1.33
N SER A 261 5.91 -7.43 1.93
CA SER A 261 4.99 -6.55 1.19
C SER A 261 5.70 -5.32 0.59
N TYR A 262 6.72 -4.80 1.26
CA TYR A 262 7.53 -3.71 0.74
C TYR A 262 8.47 -4.17 -0.38
N LEU A 263 9.07 -5.35 -0.24
CA LEU A 263 9.98 -5.93 -1.25
C LEU A 263 9.25 -6.38 -2.51
N SER A 264 8.00 -6.81 -2.41
CA SER A 264 7.16 -7.22 -3.55
C SER A 264 6.47 -6.05 -4.27
N ASP A 265 6.53 -4.82 -3.71
CA ASP A 265 5.94 -3.63 -4.35
C ASP A 265 6.88 -3.04 -5.39
N GLY A 266 6.67 -3.37 -6.66
CA GLY A 266 7.46 -2.79 -7.74
C GLY A 266 7.44 -3.60 -9.03
N THR A 267 8.62 -3.75 -9.64
CA THR A 267 8.78 -4.41 -10.95
C THR A 267 8.62 -5.93 -10.88
N ASN A 268 8.41 -6.55 -12.04
CA ASN A 268 8.30 -8.02 -12.12
C ASN A 268 9.56 -8.74 -11.61
N GLU A 269 10.74 -8.12 -11.75
CA GLU A 269 12.01 -8.68 -11.24
C GLU A 269 12.02 -8.71 -9.70
N LYS A 270 11.49 -7.69 -9.04
CA LYS A 270 11.34 -7.66 -7.57
C LYS A 270 10.33 -8.71 -7.11
N ILE A 271 9.19 -8.79 -7.80
CA ILE A 271 8.17 -9.82 -7.55
C ILE A 271 8.80 -11.21 -7.71
N GLN A 272 9.57 -11.43 -8.77
CA GLN A 272 10.22 -12.71 -9.02
C GLN A 272 11.20 -13.08 -7.91
N ALA A 273 12.00 -12.14 -7.44
CA ALA A 273 12.93 -12.41 -6.33
C ALA A 273 12.21 -12.82 -5.03
N VAL A 274 11.02 -12.23 -4.76
CA VAL A 274 10.17 -12.65 -3.63
C VAL A 274 9.60 -14.04 -3.85
N ILE A 275 9.15 -14.36 -5.05
CA ILE A 275 8.68 -15.72 -5.42
C ILE A 275 9.79 -16.75 -5.26
N ASP A 276 10.99 -16.46 -5.76
CA ASP A 276 12.16 -17.35 -5.72
C ASP A 276 12.62 -17.65 -4.28
N ALA A 277 12.31 -16.77 -3.33
CA ALA A 277 12.52 -17.04 -1.91
C ALA A 277 11.58 -18.11 -1.32
N GLY A 278 10.61 -18.62 -2.09
CA GLY A 278 9.74 -19.72 -1.70
C GLY A 278 8.62 -19.37 -0.72
N VAL A 279 8.23 -18.09 -0.63
CA VAL A 279 7.30 -17.59 0.39
C VAL A 279 5.82 -17.78 0.06
N CYS A 280 5.47 -18.01 -1.22
CA CYS A 280 4.09 -17.89 -1.71
C CYS A 280 3.11 -18.82 -1.00
N ARG A 281 3.44 -20.10 -0.84
CA ARG A 281 2.56 -21.07 -0.18
C ARG A 281 2.26 -20.66 1.26
N ARG A 282 3.29 -20.27 1.99
CA ARG A 282 3.13 -19.85 3.39
C ARG A 282 2.34 -18.55 3.51
N LEU A 283 2.53 -17.59 2.62
CA LEU A 283 1.74 -16.36 2.58
C LEU A 283 0.25 -16.65 2.35
N VAL A 284 -0.09 -17.58 1.46
CA VAL A 284 -1.48 -18.00 1.23
C VAL A 284 -2.07 -18.65 2.49
N GLU A 285 -1.33 -19.52 3.19
CA GLU A 285 -1.76 -20.07 4.48
C GLU A 285 -2.03 -18.97 5.52
N LEU A 286 -1.17 -17.95 5.57
CA LEU A 286 -1.31 -16.82 6.51
C LEU A 286 -2.53 -15.91 6.21
N LEU A 287 -3.13 -15.99 5.03
CA LEU A 287 -4.42 -15.34 4.75
C LEU A 287 -5.54 -15.84 5.68
N MET A 288 -5.43 -17.08 6.15
CA MET A 288 -6.39 -17.70 7.08
C MET A 288 -5.95 -17.63 8.54
N HIS A 289 -4.89 -16.90 8.86
CA HIS A 289 -4.44 -16.70 10.24
C HIS A 289 -5.52 -16.03 11.10
N GLN A 290 -5.58 -16.32 12.40
CA GLN A 290 -6.59 -15.75 13.31
C GLN A 290 -6.47 -14.22 13.43
N SER A 291 -5.22 -13.70 13.49
CA SER A 291 -4.95 -12.27 13.63
C SER A 291 -5.07 -11.52 12.30
N ALA A 292 -5.90 -10.50 12.28
CA ALA A 292 -5.98 -9.58 11.14
C ALA A 292 -4.69 -8.77 10.93
N GLN A 293 -3.85 -8.64 11.95
CA GLN A 293 -2.55 -7.96 11.83
C GLN A 293 -1.58 -8.76 10.96
N VAL A 294 -1.69 -10.09 10.99
CA VAL A 294 -0.94 -11.00 10.11
C VAL A 294 -1.58 -11.10 8.73
N LYS A 295 -2.92 -11.26 8.66
CA LYS A 295 -3.65 -11.35 7.39
C LYS A 295 -3.38 -10.16 6.47
N THR A 296 -3.41 -8.94 7.01
CA THR A 296 -3.30 -7.71 6.21
C THR A 296 -1.99 -7.63 5.42
N PRO A 297 -0.79 -7.76 6.00
CA PRO A 297 0.45 -7.71 5.23
C PRO A 297 0.65 -8.95 4.34
N ALA A 298 0.17 -10.12 4.75
CA ALA A 298 0.20 -11.32 3.91
C ALA A 298 -0.65 -11.11 2.64
N LEU A 299 -1.88 -10.63 2.77
CA LEU A 299 -2.77 -10.30 1.65
C LEU A 299 -2.17 -9.20 0.76
N ARG A 300 -1.53 -8.18 1.35
CA ARG A 300 -0.82 -7.15 0.58
C ARG A 300 0.30 -7.75 -0.26
N THR A 301 1.09 -8.66 0.29
CA THR A 301 2.18 -9.32 -0.44
C THR A 301 1.62 -10.16 -1.60
N VAL A 302 0.59 -10.97 -1.34
CA VAL A 302 -0.12 -11.73 -2.37
C VAL A 302 -0.69 -10.81 -3.45
N GLY A 303 -1.36 -9.73 -3.06
CA GLY A 303 -1.89 -8.71 -3.97
C GLY A 303 -0.82 -8.07 -4.84
N ASN A 304 0.37 -7.78 -4.28
CA ASN A 304 1.50 -7.27 -5.04
C ASN A 304 2.01 -8.30 -6.06
N ILE A 305 2.14 -9.57 -5.66
CA ILE A 305 2.62 -10.63 -6.56
C ILE A 305 1.69 -10.77 -7.79
N VAL A 306 0.38 -10.76 -7.60
CA VAL A 306 -0.58 -10.87 -8.71
C VAL A 306 -0.71 -9.58 -9.56
N THR A 307 0.03 -8.52 -9.26
CA THR A 307 0.26 -7.40 -10.20
C THR A 307 1.31 -7.71 -11.24
N GLY A 308 2.06 -8.79 -11.08
CA GLY A 308 3.09 -9.26 -11.99
C GLY A 308 2.52 -9.82 -13.30
N ASP A 309 3.29 -10.68 -13.98
CA ASP A 309 2.85 -11.35 -15.20
C ASP A 309 1.92 -12.55 -14.92
N ASP A 310 1.46 -13.20 -16.01
CA ASP A 310 0.53 -14.33 -15.89
C ASP A 310 1.17 -15.54 -15.21
N ALA A 311 2.48 -15.78 -15.38
CA ALA A 311 3.19 -16.89 -14.75
C ALA A 311 3.30 -16.66 -13.22
N GLN A 312 3.64 -15.45 -12.81
CA GLN A 312 3.71 -15.06 -11.39
C GLN A 312 2.35 -15.12 -10.71
N THR A 313 1.29 -14.68 -11.41
CA THR A 313 -0.10 -14.81 -10.95
C THR A 313 -0.51 -16.27 -10.83
N GLN A 314 -0.18 -17.11 -11.84
CA GLN A 314 -0.51 -18.52 -11.85
C GLN A 314 0.12 -19.29 -10.69
N LEU A 315 1.34 -18.94 -10.31
CA LEU A 315 2.02 -19.57 -9.17
C LEU A 315 1.23 -19.39 -7.87
N VAL A 316 0.67 -18.21 -7.64
CA VAL A 316 -0.15 -17.94 -6.45
C VAL A 316 -1.50 -18.68 -6.53
N ILE A 317 -2.11 -18.77 -7.72
CA ILE A 317 -3.33 -19.57 -7.93
C ILE A 317 -3.03 -21.05 -7.61
N ASN A 318 -1.90 -21.59 -8.06
CA ASN A 318 -1.46 -22.96 -7.77
C ASN A 318 -1.22 -23.21 -6.27
N CYS A 319 -0.97 -22.15 -5.48
CA CYS A 319 -0.93 -22.23 -4.01
C CYS A 319 -2.32 -22.24 -3.37
N ALA A 320 -3.40 -22.39 -4.13
CA ALA A 320 -4.80 -22.41 -3.67
C ALA A 320 -5.25 -21.10 -3.01
N VAL A 321 -4.87 -19.97 -3.56
CA VAL A 321 -5.24 -18.64 -3.03
C VAL A 321 -6.73 -18.33 -3.18
N LEU A 322 -7.40 -18.84 -4.24
CA LEU A 322 -8.78 -18.46 -4.57
C LEU A 322 -9.81 -18.83 -3.48
N PRO A 323 -9.79 -20.05 -2.89
CA PRO A 323 -10.67 -20.35 -1.75
C PRO A 323 -10.44 -19.40 -0.56
N CYS A 324 -9.19 -19.01 -0.29
CA CYS A 324 -8.87 -18.07 0.78
C CYS A 324 -9.42 -16.67 0.47
N LEU A 325 -9.23 -16.18 -0.75
CA LEU A 325 -9.78 -14.88 -1.18
C LEU A 325 -11.31 -14.88 -1.15
N HIS A 326 -11.96 -15.97 -1.57
CA HIS A 326 -13.42 -16.09 -1.48
C HIS A 326 -13.91 -15.92 -0.04
N GLN A 327 -13.26 -16.59 0.92
CA GLN A 327 -13.59 -16.45 2.34
C GLN A 327 -13.32 -15.03 2.86
N LEU A 328 -12.26 -14.37 2.41
CA LEU A 328 -11.90 -13.00 2.84
C LEU A 328 -12.84 -11.93 2.30
N LEU A 329 -13.64 -12.19 1.26
CA LEU A 329 -14.68 -11.26 0.78
C LEU A 329 -15.75 -10.99 1.85
N SER A 330 -15.97 -11.94 2.76
CA SER A 330 -16.92 -11.81 3.89
C SER A 330 -16.24 -11.43 5.22
N ASN A 331 -15.01 -10.94 5.18
CA ASN A 331 -14.28 -10.57 6.41
C ASN A 331 -14.90 -9.34 7.08
N ASP A 332 -15.00 -9.33 8.41
CA ASP A 332 -15.58 -8.22 9.19
C ASP A 332 -14.85 -6.88 8.96
N ARG A 333 -13.54 -6.93 8.65
CA ARG A 333 -12.73 -5.73 8.45
C ARG A 333 -12.83 -5.22 7.01
N LYS A 334 -13.42 -4.04 6.84
CA LYS A 334 -13.53 -3.33 5.56
C LYS A 334 -12.20 -3.28 4.78
N GLY A 335 -11.09 -3.01 5.48
CA GLY A 335 -9.77 -2.95 4.86
C GLY A 335 -9.33 -4.26 4.21
N ILE A 336 -9.67 -5.41 4.83
CA ILE A 336 -9.38 -6.73 4.28
C ILE A 336 -10.27 -7.01 3.08
N ARG A 337 -11.58 -6.74 3.16
CA ARG A 337 -12.49 -6.91 2.01
C ARG A 337 -12.04 -6.09 0.80
N LYS A 338 -11.67 -4.82 1.01
CA LYS A 338 -11.17 -3.95 -0.05
C LYS A 338 -9.90 -4.48 -0.71
N GLU A 339 -8.93 -4.91 0.11
CA GLU A 339 -7.66 -5.46 -0.37
C GLU A 339 -7.88 -6.78 -1.14
N THR A 340 -8.85 -7.59 -0.69
CA THR A 340 -9.25 -8.83 -1.37
C THR A 340 -9.83 -8.54 -2.74
N CYS A 341 -10.76 -7.59 -2.85
CA CYS A 341 -11.32 -7.17 -4.14
C CYS A 341 -10.25 -6.61 -5.08
N TRP A 342 -9.30 -5.83 -4.56
CA TRP A 342 -8.16 -5.36 -5.35
C TRP A 342 -7.28 -6.52 -5.85
N THR A 343 -6.98 -7.50 -4.99
CA THR A 343 -6.23 -8.70 -5.37
C THR A 343 -6.94 -9.47 -6.48
N LEU A 344 -8.24 -9.72 -6.30
CA LEU A 344 -9.07 -10.40 -7.30
C LEU A 344 -9.16 -9.63 -8.62
N SER A 345 -9.23 -8.30 -8.58
CA SER A 345 -9.24 -7.51 -9.81
C SER A 345 -7.95 -7.61 -10.62
N ASN A 346 -6.80 -7.88 -9.95
CA ASN A 346 -5.55 -8.18 -10.65
C ASN A 346 -5.57 -9.59 -11.25
N ILE A 347 -6.16 -10.56 -10.57
CA ILE A 347 -6.31 -11.93 -11.08
C ILE A 347 -7.26 -11.95 -12.29
N THR A 348 -8.41 -11.27 -12.23
CA THR A 348 -9.37 -11.20 -13.34
C THR A 348 -8.83 -10.45 -14.56
N ALA A 349 -7.79 -9.64 -14.41
CA ALA A 349 -7.03 -9.04 -15.51
C ALA A 349 -6.04 -10.01 -16.18
N GLY A 350 -5.93 -11.24 -15.70
CA GLY A 350 -5.01 -12.25 -16.18
C GLY A 350 -5.48 -12.99 -17.43
N SER A 351 -5.02 -14.24 -17.60
CA SER A 351 -5.42 -15.09 -18.73
C SER A 351 -6.87 -15.58 -18.58
N LYS A 352 -7.42 -16.15 -19.68
CA LYS A 352 -8.76 -16.76 -19.66
C LYS A 352 -8.85 -17.91 -18.67
N GLU A 353 -7.79 -18.70 -18.55
CA GLU A 353 -7.69 -19.82 -17.62
C GLU A 353 -7.69 -19.33 -16.15
N GLN A 354 -7.04 -18.20 -15.88
CA GLN A 354 -7.05 -17.58 -14.55
C GLN A 354 -8.43 -16.99 -14.21
N LEU A 355 -9.09 -16.38 -15.20
CA LEU A 355 -10.47 -15.93 -15.04
C LEU A 355 -11.41 -17.11 -14.84
N GLN A 356 -11.22 -18.22 -15.60
CA GLN A 356 -12.02 -19.44 -15.41
C GLN A 356 -11.88 -19.98 -13.99
N ALA A 357 -10.66 -20.01 -13.46
CA ALA A 357 -10.45 -20.43 -12.08
C ALA A 357 -11.22 -19.55 -11.06
N VAL A 358 -11.31 -18.23 -11.29
CA VAL A 358 -12.12 -17.32 -10.46
C VAL A 358 -13.62 -17.67 -10.56
N ILE A 359 -14.12 -17.98 -11.76
CA ILE A 359 -15.50 -18.41 -12.02
C ILE A 359 -15.79 -19.73 -11.31
N ASP A 360 -14.92 -20.73 -11.47
CA ASP A 360 -15.08 -22.08 -10.90
C ASP A 360 -15.13 -22.04 -9.35
N HIS A 361 -14.45 -21.08 -8.73
CA HIS A 361 -14.49 -20.87 -7.28
C HIS A 361 -15.67 -20.00 -6.81
N GLN A 362 -16.66 -19.72 -7.68
CA GLN A 362 -17.88 -18.95 -7.34
C GLN A 362 -17.59 -17.56 -6.76
N ILE A 363 -16.51 -16.93 -7.17
CA ILE A 363 -16.08 -15.61 -6.68
C ILE A 363 -16.86 -14.49 -7.39
N ILE A 364 -17.21 -14.68 -8.66
CA ILE A 364 -17.91 -13.66 -9.46
C ILE A 364 -19.26 -13.25 -8.85
N PRO A 365 -20.16 -14.16 -8.43
CA PRO A 365 -21.41 -13.77 -7.78
C PRO A 365 -21.20 -12.95 -6.51
N ALA A 366 -20.18 -13.27 -5.72
CA ALA A 366 -19.83 -12.51 -4.52
C ALA A 366 -19.33 -11.09 -4.87
N LEU A 367 -18.49 -10.94 -5.90
CA LEU A 367 -18.03 -9.63 -6.38
C LEU A 367 -19.17 -8.78 -6.91
N VAL A 368 -20.13 -9.36 -7.63
CA VAL A 368 -21.33 -8.68 -8.15
C VAL A 368 -22.21 -8.20 -6.99
N HIS A 369 -22.44 -9.04 -5.99
CA HIS A 369 -23.17 -8.65 -4.79
C HIS A 369 -22.48 -7.49 -4.05
N MET A 370 -21.17 -7.56 -3.88
CA MET A 370 -20.38 -6.47 -3.23
C MET A 370 -20.35 -5.20 -4.08
N LEU A 371 -20.37 -5.32 -5.41
CA LEU A 371 -20.46 -4.17 -6.33
C LEU A 371 -21.77 -3.39 -6.12
N GLU A 372 -22.83 -4.04 -5.71
CA GLU A 372 -24.12 -3.44 -5.44
C GLU A 372 -24.22 -2.87 -4.01
N THR A 373 -23.78 -3.63 -3.01
CA THR A 373 -24.14 -3.42 -1.60
C THR A 373 -23.08 -2.76 -0.73
N GLU A 374 -21.80 -2.82 -1.14
CA GLU A 374 -20.70 -2.34 -0.32
C GLU A 374 -20.50 -0.82 -0.40
N ASP A 375 -19.67 -0.30 0.51
CA ASP A 375 -19.20 1.09 0.45
C ASP A 375 -18.48 1.40 -0.86
N PHE A 376 -18.58 2.62 -1.33
CA PHE A 376 -18.05 3.07 -2.63
C PHE A 376 -16.58 2.70 -2.86
N ASP A 377 -15.74 2.72 -1.82
CA ASP A 377 -14.33 2.32 -1.92
C ASP A 377 -14.11 0.84 -2.29
N ILE A 378 -15.00 -0.05 -1.84
CA ILE A 378 -14.97 -1.47 -2.19
C ILE A 378 -15.62 -1.68 -3.53
N ARG A 379 -16.76 -1.02 -3.79
CA ARG A 379 -17.45 -1.05 -5.08
C ARG A 379 -16.51 -0.69 -6.24
N LYS A 380 -15.62 0.28 -6.05
CA LYS A 380 -14.58 0.62 -7.05
C LYS A 380 -13.68 -0.57 -7.39
N GLU A 381 -13.23 -1.31 -6.40
CA GLU A 381 -12.38 -2.48 -6.65
C GLU A 381 -13.16 -3.62 -7.32
N CYS A 382 -14.43 -3.82 -6.94
CA CYS A 382 -15.32 -4.78 -7.60
C CYS A 382 -15.58 -4.40 -9.06
N ALA A 383 -15.82 -3.11 -9.34
CA ALA A 383 -16.00 -2.62 -10.71
C ALA A 383 -14.78 -2.92 -11.59
N TRP A 384 -13.56 -2.68 -11.05
CA TRP A 384 -12.33 -3.06 -11.74
C TRP A 384 -12.25 -4.56 -11.99
N ALA A 385 -12.62 -5.40 -11.00
CA ALA A 385 -12.58 -6.85 -11.14
C ALA A 385 -13.52 -7.34 -12.25
N ILE A 386 -14.75 -6.83 -12.29
CA ILE A 386 -15.75 -7.21 -13.32
C ILE A 386 -15.36 -6.65 -14.68
N SER A 387 -14.97 -5.38 -14.79
CA SER A 387 -14.56 -4.78 -16.07
C SER A 387 -13.31 -5.47 -16.66
N ASN A 388 -12.32 -5.81 -15.82
CA ASN A 388 -11.16 -6.59 -16.26
C ASN A 388 -11.59 -7.98 -16.79
N ALA A 389 -12.53 -8.64 -16.13
CA ALA A 389 -13.08 -9.92 -16.56
C ALA A 389 -13.78 -9.81 -17.93
N THR A 390 -14.53 -8.73 -18.19
CA THR A 390 -15.15 -8.51 -19.51
C THR A 390 -14.12 -8.23 -20.62
N SER A 391 -12.99 -7.63 -20.28
CA SER A 391 -11.92 -7.31 -21.25
C SER A 391 -11.08 -8.51 -21.64
N GLY A 392 -10.85 -9.44 -20.70
CA GLY A 392 -9.98 -10.62 -20.86
C GLY A 392 -10.72 -11.91 -21.16
N GLY A 393 -12.00 -12.00 -20.82
CA GLY A 393 -12.83 -13.19 -20.94
C GLY A 393 -13.19 -13.57 -22.38
N ASP A 394 -13.53 -14.82 -22.57
CA ASP A 394 -14.23 -15.28 -23.78
C ASP A 394 -15.73 -15.04 -23.67
N ASP A 395 -16.46 -15.37 -24.74
CA ASP A 395 -17.89 -15.11 -24.84
C ASP A 395 -18.71 -15.89 -23.79
N ALA A 396 -18.30 -17.10 -23.43
CA ALA A 396 -18.97 -17.90 -22.39
C ALA A 396 -18.74 -17.31 -21.00
N GLN A 397 -17.53 -16.85 -20.74
CA GLN A 397 -17.16 -16.18 -19.47
C GLN A 397 -17.89 -14.85 -19.32
N ILE A 398 -17.96 -14.03 -20.39
CA ILE A 398 -18.69 -12.76 -20.36
C ILE A 398 -20.19 -13.02 -20.15
N LYS A 399 -20.77 -14.04 -20.83
CA LYS A 399 -22.14 -14.43 -20.59
C LYS A 399 -22.36 -14.80 -19.11
N PHE A 400 -21.47 -15.58 -18.51
CA PHE A 400 -21.56 -15.93 -17.09
C PHE A 400 -21.56 -14.69 -16.18
N LEU A 401 -20.77 -13.64 -16.49
CA LEU A 401 -20.79 -12.38 -15.75
C LEU A 401 -22.16 -11.70 -15.84
N VAL A 402 -22.76 -11.67 -17.03
CA VAL A 402 -24.11 -11.10 -17.25
C VAL A 402 -25.17 -11.92 -16.52
N ASP A 403 -25.12 -13.25 -16.64
CA ASP A 403 -26.05 -14.19 -15.96
C ASP A 403 -25.92 -14.07 -14.42
N SER A 404 -24.74 -13.66 -13.91
CA SER A 404 -24.49 -13.35 -12.50
C SER A 404 -25.02 -11.97 -12.06
N GLY A 405 -25.61 -11.18 -12.97
CA GLY A 405 -26.28 -9.92 -12.68
C GLY A 405 -25.33 -8.72 -12.60
N CYS A 406 -24.21 -8.69 -13.33
CA CYS A 406 -23.22 -7.61 -13.22
C CYS A 406 -23.67 -6.27 -13.88
N VAL A 407 -24.66 -6.29 -14.80
CA VAL A 407 -25.05 -5.10 -15.59
C VAL A 407 -25.68 -4.02 -14.72
N PRO A 408 -26.73 -4.27 -13.89
CA PRO A 408 -27.35 -3.23 -13.08
C PRO A 408 -26.38 -2.50 -12.15
N PRO A 409 -25.52 -3.19 -11.35
CA PRO A 409 -24.59 -2.49 -10.48
C PRO A 409 -23.47 -1.73 -11.24
N LEU A 410 -23.08 -2.13 -12.46
CA LEU A 410 -22.20 -1.35 -13.33
C LEU A 410 -22.90 -0.07 -13.80
N VAL A 411 -24.15 -0.19 -14.27
CA VAL A 411 -24.98 0.97 -14.67
C VAL A 411 -25.17 1.95 -13.50
N ASN A 412 -25.30 1.46 -12.27
CA ASN A 412 -25.39 2.28 -11.06
C ASN A 412 -24.11 3.05 -10.69
N LEU A 413 -23.00 2.83 -11.40
CA LEU A 413 -21.77 3.62 -11.23
C LEU A 413 -21.67 4.79 -12.23
N LEU A 414 -22.51 4.84 -13.25
CA LEU A 414 -22.43 5.86 -14.30
C LEU A 414 -22.77 7.28 -13.79
N ASP A 415 -23.57 7.38 -12.72
CA ASP A 415 -23.95 8.64 -12.07
C ASP A 415 -22.99 9.12 -10.97
N LYS A 416 -21.85 8.45 -10.79
CA LYS A 416 -20.91 8.79 -9.73
C LYS A 416 -19.90 9.86 -10.17
N PRO A 417 -19.42 10.71 -9.24
CA PRO A 417 -18.51 11.81 -9.58
C PRO A 417 -17.08 11.35 -9.91
N ASP A 418 -16.76 10.07 -9.73
CA ASP A 418 -15.42 9.52 -10.00
C ASP A 418 -15.28 9.16 -11.48
N VAL A 419 -14.68 10.06 -12.26
CA VAL A 419 -14.45 9.94 -13.71
C VAL A 419 -13.83 8.58 -14.10
N ARG A 420 -12.91 8.06 -13.28
CA ARG A 420 -12.24 6.79 -13.58
C ARG A 420 -13.18 5.62 -13.46
N ILE A 421 -14.05 5.64 -12.47
CA ILE A 421 -15.02 4.57 -12.24
C ILE A 421 -16.13 4.59 -13.28
N VAL A 422 -16.58 5.77 -13.69
CA VAL A 422 -17.50 5.90 -14.83
C VAL A 422 -16.88 5.29 -16.09
N SER A 423 -15.62 5.63 -16.39
CA SER A 423 -14.92 5.02 -17.55
C SER A 423 -14.81 3.49 -17.44
N VAL A 424 -14.51 2.96 -16.25
CA VAL A 424 -14.41 1.51 -15.99
C VAL A 424 -15.76 0.82 -16.20
N ALA A 425 -16.85 1.44 -15.71
CA ALA A 425 -18.20 0.91 -15.88
C ALA A 425 -18.63 0.92 -17.37
N LEU A 426 -18.36 2.03 -18.09
CA LEU A 426 -18.62 2.11 -19.54
C LEU A 426 -17.83 1.07 -20.33
N GLU A 427 -16.53 0.88 -20.02
CA GLU A 427 -15.68 -0.14 -20.65
C GLU A 427 -16.27 -1.55 -20.43
N GLY A 428 -16.71 -1.84 -19.21
CA GLY A 428 -17.37 -3.12 -18.89
C GLY A 428 -18.66 -3.32 -19.68
N ILE A 429 -19.54 -2.32 -19.74
CA ILE A 429 -20.80 -2.36 -20.48
C ILE A 429 -20.52 -2.51 -21.98
N GLU A 430 -19.60 -1.74 -22.55
CA GLU A 430 -19.22 -1.83 -23.96
C GLU A 430 -18.70 -3.24 -24.33
N ASN A 431 -17.86 -3.84 -23.49
CA ASN A 431 -17.36 -5.20 -23.72
C ASN A 431 -18.47 -6.25 -23.69
N ILE A 432 -19.44 -6.11 -22.79
CA ILE A 432 -20.62 -6.97 -22.73
C ILE A 432 -21.44 -6.83 -24.02
N LEU A 433 -21.75 -5.60 -24.45
CA LEU A 433 -22.49 -5.34 -25.68
C LEU A 433 -21.76 -5.85 -26.93
N LYS A 434 -20.44 -5.69 -27.01
CA LYS A 434 -19.62 -6.28 -28.08
C LYS A 434 -19.70 -7.82 -28.12
N CYS A 435 -19.70 -8.44 -26.94
CA CYS A 435 -19.88 -9.89 -26.85
C CYS A 435 -21.27 -10.32 -27.41
N GLY A 436 -22.34 -9.62 -27.01
CA GLY A 436 -23.68 -9.88 -27.49
C GLY A 436 -23.82 -9.67 -28.99
N GLN A 437 -23.16 -8.65 -29.58
CA GLN A 437 -23.17 -8.41 -31.02
C GLN A 437 -22.48 -9.53 -31.80
N ARG A 438 -21.48 -10.21 -31.24
CA ARG A 438 -20.85 -11.40 -31.84
C ARG A 438 -21.73 -12.65 -31.72
N ASN A 439 -22.62 -12.68 -30.74
CA ASN A 439 -23.45 -13.83 -30.38
C ASN A 439 -24.94 -13.47 -30.46
N GLN A 440 -25.34 -12.87 -31.58
CA GLN A 440 -26.73 -12.46 -31.83
C GLN A 440 -27.72 -13.62 -31.70
N ASN A 441 -28.93 -13.32 -31.28
CA ASN A 441 -30.07 -14.22 -31.32
C ASN A 441 -30.44 -14.61 -32.76
N VAL A 442 -31.31 -15.58 -32.91
CA VAL A 442 -31.78 -16.05 -34.22
C VAL A 442 -32.46 -14.95 -35.06
N ASP A 443 -33.02 -13.95 -34.38
CA ASP A 443 -33.66 -12.76 -34.96
C ASP A 443 -32.68 -11.63 -35.29
N GLY A 444 -31.38 -11.82 -35.07
CA GLY A 444 -30.36 -10.79 -35.28
C GLY A 444 -30.18 -9.81 -34.12
N THR A 445 -30.95 -9.91 -33.04
CA THR A 445 -30.85 -9.01 -31.89
C THR A 445 -29.66 -9.35 -31.00
N ASN A 446 -29.08 -8.33 -30.39
CA ASN A 446 -28.04 -8.47 -29.38
C ASN A 446 -28.68 -8.88 -28.03
N PRO A 447 -28.35 -10.07 -27.46
CA PRO A 447 -29.02 -10.58 -26.26
C PRO A 447 -28.76 -9.75 -25.00
N PHE A 448 -27.77 -8.88 -24.99
CA PHE A 448 -27.40 -8.10 -23.80
C PHE A 448 -27.91 -6.65 -23.83
N VAL A 449 -28.45 -6.17 -24.93
CA VAL A 449 -29.09 -4.84 -25.05
C VAL A 449 -30.23 -4.70 -24.04
N ALA A 450 -31.15 -5.66 -24.01
CA ALA A 450 -32.27 -5.64 -23.08
C ALA A 450 -31.84 -5.55 -21.59
N ALA A 451 -30.71 -6.16 -21.23
CA ALA A 451 -30.21 -6.11 -19.86
C ALA A 451 -29.77 -4.69 -19.47
N VAL A 452 -29.21 -3.92 -20.40
CA VAL A 452 -28.82 -2.51 -20.19
C VAL A 452 -30.05 -1.59 -20.16
N GLU A 453 -31.03 -1.81 -21.07
CA GLU A 453 -32.28 -1.04 -21.12
C GLU A 453 -33.12 -1.23 -19.86
N MET A 454 -33.32 -2.45 -19.41
CA MET A 454 -34.17 -2.79 -18.26
C MET A 454 -33.69 -2.15 -16.94
N CYS A 455 -32.41 -1.80 -16.82
CA CYS A 455 -31.86 -1.13 -15.63
C CYS A 455 -31.67 0.40 -15.82
N GLY A 456 -32.23 0.98 -16.88
CA GLY A 456 -32.12 2.41 -17.18
C GLY A 456 -30.71 2.83 -17.61
N GLY A 457 -29.97 1.89 -18.22
CA GLY A 457 -28.60 2.12 -18.66
C GLY A 457 -28.51 3.10 -19.82
N VAL A 458 -29.46 3.05 -20.75
CA VAL A 458 -29.50 3.93 -21.93
C VAL A 458 -29.62 5.39 -21.51
N ASP A 459 -30.60 5.73 -20.66
CA ASP A 459 -30.82 7.09 -20.18
C ASP A 459 -29.55 7.66 -19.51
N ARG A 460 -28.88 6.82 -18.68
CA ARG A 460 -27.65 7.26 -18.00
C ARG A 460 -26.46 7.41 -18.95
N ILE A 461 -26.37 6.61 -20.01
CA ILE A 461 -25.34 6.77 -21.04
C ILE A 461 -25.64 8.01 -21.89
N GLU A 462 -26.90 8.31 -22.17
CA GLU A 462 -27.33 9.56 -22.84
C GLU A 462 -26.95 10.79 -22.03
N ASP A 463 -27.16 10.78 -20.71
CA ASP A 463 -26.76 11.88 -19.82
C ASP A 463 -25.23 12.12 -19.86
N LEU A 464 -24.43 11.07 -20.06
CA LEU A 464 -22.98 11.20 -20.17
C LEU A 464 -22.51 11.88 -21.47
N GLN A 465 -23.35 12.08 -22.47
CA GLN A 465 -23.07 12.93 -23.62
C GLN A 465 -22.94 14.42 -23.25
N ARG A 466 -23.29 14.81 -22.02
CA ARG A 466 -23.10 16.15 -21.48
C ARG A 466 -21.93 16.25 -20.52
N HIS A 467 -21.15 15.18 -20.40
CA HIS A 467 -20.07 15.09 -19.42
C HIS A 467 -18.87 15.94 -19.86
N GLU A 468 -18.27 16.72 -18.93
CA GLU A 468 -17.12 17.60 -19.21
C GLU A 468 -15.86 16.86 -19.67
N ASN A 469 -15.72 15.59 -19.29
CA ASN A 469 -14.59 14.76 -19.70
C ASN A 469 -14.82 14.16 -21.09
N HIS A 470 -14.05 14.62 -22.08
CA HIS A 470 -14.17 14.16 -23.47
C HIS A 470 -14.07 12.64 -23.66
N LYS A 471 -13.25 11.93 -22.86
CA LYS A 471 -13.16 10.47 -22.95
C LYS A 471 -14.47 9.80 -22.60
N ILE A 472 -15.18 10.27 -21.56
CA ILE A 472 -16.48 9.74 -21.16
C ILE A 472 -17.52 10.06 -22.23
N TYR A 473 -17.54 11.31 -22.72
CA TYR A 473 -18.39 11.72 -23.82
C TYR A 473 -18.23 10.81 -25.03
N ASP A 474 -16.99 10.64 -25.52
CA ASP A 474 -16.69 9.82 -26.72
C ASP A 474 -17.13 8.34 -26.52
N MET A 475 -16.94 7.80 -25.32
CA MET A 475 -17.36 6.43 -25.01
C MET A 475 -18.88 6.31 -24.98
N ALA A 476 -19.59 7.28 -24.41
CA ALA A 476 -21.05 7.27 -24.35
C ALA A 476 -21.66 7.37 -25.75
N VAL A 477 -21.19 8.32 -26.57
CA VAL A 477 -21.63 8.46 -27.98
C VAL A 477 -21.41 7.17 -28.76
N LYS A 478 -20.21 6.58 -28.66
CA LYS A 478 -19.88 5.34 -29.35
C LYS A 478 -20.76 4.16 -28.94
N ILE A 479 -21.10 4.03 -27.65
CA ILE A 479 -21.98 2.96 -27.18
C ILE A 479 -23.40 3.18 -27.74
N LEU A 480 -23.93 4.39 -27.70
CA LEU A 480 -25.26 4.70 -28.21
C LEU A 480 -25.37 4.46 -29.71
N GLU A 481 -24.41 4.99 -30.49
CA GLU A 481 -24.40 4.82 -31.96
C GLU A 481 -24.30 3.34 -32.39
N ASN A 482 -23.46 2.54 -31.70
CA ASN A 482 -23.22 1.17 -32.11
C ASN A 482 -24.29 0.14 -31.67
N TYR A 483 -25.02 0.44 -30.58
CA TYR A 483 -25.88 -0.56 -29.95
C TYR A 483 -27.31 -0.11 -29.70
N PHE A 484 -27.59 1.20 -29.73
CA PHE A 484 -28.90 1.79 -29.41
C PHE A 484 -29.36 2.81 -30.45
N GLY A 485 -28.63 2.93 -31.57
CA GLY A 485 -29.06 3.77 -32.69
C GLY A 485 -30.36 3.23 -33.26
N VAL A 486 -31.33 4.11 -33.56
CA VAL A 486 -32.52 3.74 -34.31
C VAL A 486 -32.06 3.40 -35.75
N ASP A 487 -32.39 2.22 -36.25
CA ASP A 487 -32.31 1.96 -37.69
C ASP A 487 -33.21 2.99 -38.38
N ASP A 488 -32.63 3.99 -39.05
CA ASP A 488 -33.32 4.93 -39.93
C ASP A 488 -33.85 4.23 -41.23
N ASP A 489 -34.38 3.04 -41.09
CA ASP A 489 -35.00 2.25 -42.18
C ASP A 489 -36.53 2.36 -42.20
N GLU A 490 -37.13 3.46 -41.75
CA GLU A 490 -38.44 3.87 -42.21
C GLU A 490 -38.30 5.10 -43.15
N GLU A 491 -37.82 4.83 -44.40
CA GLU A 491 -38.18 5.67 -45.52
C GLU A 491 -39.73 5.59 -45.65
N GLU A 492 -40.45 6.60 -45.10
CA GLU A 492 -41.80 6.82 -45.48
C GLU A 492 -41.85 7.00 -47.02
N PRO A 493 -42.70 6.25 -47.74
CA PRO A 493 -42.79 6.43 -49.19
C PRO A 493 -43.29 7.82 -49.47
N MET A 494 -42.46 8.66 -50.10
CA MET A 494 -42.83 9.95 -50.63
C MET A 494 -44.06 9.77 -51.56
N VAL A 495 -45.19 10.22 -51.05
CA VAL A 495 -46.39 10.41 -51.89
C VAL A 495 -46.06 11.55 -52.83
N GLU A 496 -45.82 11.22 -54.10
CA GLU A 496 -45.80 12.19 -55.20
C GLU A 496 -47.16 12.93 -55.27
N GLN A 497 -47.19 14.13 -54.76
CA GLN A 497 -48.25 15.08 -55.15
C GLN A 497 -47.77 15.86 -56.38
N GLU A 498 -48.34 15.53 -57.57
CA GLU A 498 -48.26 16.36 -58.75
C GLU A 498 -48.89 17.73 -58.52
N GLY A 499 -48.13 18.77 -58.89
CA GLY A 499 -48.71 20.04 -59.36
C GLY A 499 -48.57 21.26 -58.49
N ALA A 500 -47.57 22.07 -58.77
CA ALA A 500 -47.70 23.51 -59.09
C ALA A 500 -46.29 24.12 -59.26
N GLY A 501 -45.94 24.45 -60.50
CA GLY A 501 -44.71 25.14 -60.84
C GLY A 501 -44.65 26.57 -60.27
N PHE A 502 -43.55 26.92 -59.67
CA PHE A 502 -43.16 28.32 -59.45
C PHE A 502 -41.89 28.62 -60.21
N ALA A 503 -42.01 29.56 -61.18
CA ALA A 503 -40.91 30.09 -61.96
C ALA A 503 -40.01 30.99 -61.11
N PHE A 504 -38.71 30.71 -61.12
CA PHE A 504 -37.68 31.61 -60.56
C PHE A 504 -37.27 32.61 -61.62
N ASN A 505 -37.38 33.89 -61.28
CA ASN A 505 -36.91 35.01 -62.08
C ASN A 505 -35.52 35.49 -61.57
N PRO A 506 -34.46 35.46 -62.34
CA PRO A 506 -33.13 35.88 -61.89
C PRO A 506 -32.84 37.33 -62.21
N GLN A 507 -33.11 38.25 -61.32
CA GLN A 507 -32.47 39.60 -61.31
C GLN A 507 -32.59 40.22 -59.91
N GLY A 508 -31.46 40.38 -59.24
CA GLY A 508 -31.33 41.12 -57.98
C GLY A 508 -29.86 41.17 -57.51
N ALA A 509 -29.28 42.35 -57.64
CA ALA A 509 -27.89 42.70 -57.43
C ALA A 509 -27.34 42.35 -56.02
N ALA A 510 -26.07 42.02 -55.98
CA ALA A 510 -25.25 41.85 -54.76
C ALA A 510 -24.90 43.20 -54.11
N PRO A 511 -24.86 43.29 -52.75
CA PRO A 511 -24.16 44.36 -52.06
C PRO A 511 -22.76 43.90 -51.62
N SER A 512 -21.78 44.72 -52.01
CA SER A 512 -20.37 44.66 -51.58
C SER A 512 -20.25 45.09 -50.11
N GLY A 513 -19.57 44.27 -49.29
CA GLY A 513 -19.18 44.63 -47.94
C GLY A 513 -18.11 43.69 -47.42
N GLY A 514 -16.83 44.07 -47.67
CA GLY A 514 -15.69 43.35 -47.17
C GLY A 514 -15.51 43.51 -45.66
N PHE A 515 -15.21 42.45 -44.97
CA PHE A 515 -14.68 42.49 -43.61
C PHE A 515 -13.18 42.21 -43.60
N SER A 516 -12.43 43.18 -43.01
CA SER A 516 -10.99 43.18 -42.81
C SER A 516 -10.62 42.42 -41.56
N PHE A 517 -9.69 41.47 -41.65
CA PHE A 517 -9.06 40.86 -40.49
C PHE A 517 -7.86 41.70 -40.04
N GLY A 518 -7.95 42.26 -38.83
CA GLY A 518 -6.81 42.87 -38.14
C GLY A 518 -5.97 41.83 -37.43
N GLN A 519 -4.70 41.79 -37.75
CA GLN A 519 -3.65 41.13 -37.00
C GLN A 519 -3.44 41.84 -35.66
N MET A 520 -3.34 41.10 -34.58
CA MET A 520 -2.59 41.52 -33.39
C MET A 520 -1.59 40.45 -33.01
N GLN A 521 -0.31 40.83 -33.10
CA GLN A 521 0.80 40.25 -32.39
C GLN A 521 0.74 40.61 -30.91
N TYR A 522 0.96 39.65 -30.03
CA TYR A 522 2.00 39.57 -29.00
C TYR A 522 1.89 38.22 -28.30
#